data_0045289b1c33255eb8c5d777a01bd94e
#
_entry.id   0045289b1c33255eb8c5d777a01bd94e
#
_cell.length_a   1.000
_cell.length_b   1.000
_cell.length_c   1.000
_cell.angle_alpha   90.00
_cell.angle_beta   90.00
_cell.angle_gamma   90.00
#
_symmetry.space_group_name_H-M   'P 1'
#
loop_
_entity.id
_entity.type
_entity.pdbx_description
1 polymer ?
#
loop_
_entity_poly.entity_id
_entity_poly.type
_entity_poly.pdbx_seq_one_letter_code
_entity_poly.pdbx_strand_id
1 'polypeptide(L)'
;MILKSNGKEVATDVDFACNILKHIKGLMFSKRIPDNYALVFVMKKAQRISLHMLFVTYPIDAIFLDDKKKVIKTSSLKAWIGTCSCEGKVKYIIETSHGKSEKLGIKPGDTFEFENQCH
;
A
#
# COMPACT_ATOMS: atom_id res chain seq x y z
N MET A 1 3.19 -3.83 -15.50
CA MET A 1 4.26 -3.92 -14.46
C MET A 1 3.94 -5.05 -13.50
N ILE A 2 4.96 -5.74 -13.03
CA ILE A 2 4.78 -6.78 -12.01
C ILE A 2 5.36 -6.26 -10.70
N LEU A 3 4.54 -6.24 -9.65
CA LEU A 3 4.95 -5.90 -8.29
C LEU A 3 5.34 -7.19 -7.58
N LYS A 4 6.57 -7.26 -7.08
CA LYS A 4 7.08 -8.45 -6.40
C LYS A 4 7.59 -8.12 -5.01
N SER A 5 7.55 -9.10 -4.13
CA SER A 5 8.17 -9.05 -2.80
C SER A 5 8.97 -10.33 -2.58
N ASN A 6 10.28 -10.19 -2.38
CA ASN A 6 11.18 -11.34 -2.19
C ASN A 6 11.03 -12.39 -3.30
N GLY A 7 10.86 -11.93 -4.55
CA GLY A 7 10.68 -12.81 -5.69
C GLY A 7 9.29 -13.39 -5.89
N LYS A 8 8.36 -13.13 -4.96
CA LYS A 8 6.96 -13.56 -5.09
C LYS A 8 6.14 -12.47 -5.75
N GLU A 9 5.28 -12.85 -6.69
CA GLU A 9 4.39 -11.92 -7.37
C GLU A 9 3.27 -11.47 -6.44
N VAL A 10 3.13 -10.15 -6.28
CA VAL A 10 2.09 -9.56 -5.44
C VAL A 10 0.90 -9.10 -6.28
N ALA A 11 1.18 -8.41 -7.38
CA ALA A 11 0.16 -7.91 -8.29
C ALA A 11 0.73 -7.66 -9.67
N THR A 12 -0.11 -7.77 -10.70
CA THR A 12 0.27 -7.43 -12.08
C THR A 12 -0.49 -6.19 -12.57
N ASP A 13 -1.61 -5.84 -11.94
CA ASP A 13 -2.36 -4.62 -12.22
C ASP A 13 -2.00 -3.59 -11.15
N VAL A 14 -1.05 -2.71 -11.47
CA VAL A 14 -0.47 -1.79 -10.50
C VAL A 14 -0.66 -0.36 -10.95
N ASP A 15 -1.29 0.46 -10.10
CA ASP A 15 -1.42 1.89 -10.31
C ASP A 15 -0.54 2.64 -9.31
N PHE A 16 -0.12 3.84 -9.70
CA PHE A 16 0.69 4.71 -8.85
C PHE A 16 -0.06 6.00 -8.53
N ALA A 17 -0.02 6.40 -7.27
CA ALA A 17 -0.62 7.63 -6.79
C ALA A 17 0.51 8.57 -6.35
N CYS A 18 0.77 9.60 -7.16
CA CYS A 18 1.87 10.52 -6.90
C CYS A 18 1.45 11.73 -6.07
N ASN A 19 0.16 11.92 -5.86
CA ASN A 19 -0.39 12.95 -4.98
C ASN A 19 -1.43 12.29 -4.09
N ILE A 20 -1.02 12.01 -2.86
CA ILE A 20 -1.81 11.20 -1.94
C ILE A 20 -3.20 11.80 -1.66
N LEU A 21 -3.33 13.12 -1.56
CA LEU A 21 -4.61 13.76 -1.25
C LEU A 21 -5.65 13.53 -2.34
N LYS A 22 -5.23 13.61 -3.61
CA LYS A 22 -6.13 13.36 -4.73
C LYS A 22 -6.56 11.91 -4.80
N HIS A 23 -5.65 10.99 -4.55
CA HIS A 23 -5.88 9.58 -4.76
C HIS A 23 -6.62 8.89 -3.61
N ILE A 24 -6.53 9.44 -2.40
CA ILE A 24 -7.37 9.00 -1.29
C ILE A 24 -8.84 9.13 -1.68
N LYS A 25 -9.22 10.25 -2.31
CA LYS A 25 -10.59 10.45 -2.79
C LYS A 25 -11.00 9.38 -3.80
N GLY A 26 -10.10 9.03 -4.73
CA GLY A 26 -10.37 7.99 -5.71
C GLY A 26 -10.66 6.64 -5.06
N LEU A 27 -9.93 6.27 -4.03
CA LEU A 27 -10.15 5.03 -3.30
C LEU A 27 -11.49 5.01 -2.57
N MET A 28 -11.93 6.14 -2.03
CA MET A 28 -13.19 6.22 -1.29
C MET A 28 -14.38 5.75 -2.11
N PHE A 29 -14.35 5.93 -3.42
CA PHE A 29 -15.46 5.60 -4.31
C PHE A 29 -15.19 4.36 -5.16
N SER A 30 -14.08 3.70 -4.93
CA SER A 30 -13.74 2.50 -5.68
C SER A 30 -14.50 1.30 -5.17
N LYS A 31 -14.72 0.36 -6.05
CA LYS A 31 -15.24 -0.95 -5.68
C LYS A 31 -14.12 -1.72 -4.98
N ARG A 32 -14.50 -2.86 -4.37
CA ARG A 32 -13.55 -3.75 -3.75
C ARG A 32 -12.32 -3.98 -4.64
N ILE A 33 -11.13 -3.93 -4.04
CA ILE A 33 -9.88 -4.15 -4.76
C ILE A 33 -9.78 -5.59 -5.25
N PRO A 34 -9.58 -5.82 -6.56
CA PRO A 34 -9.35 -7.16 -7.07
C PRO A 34 -8.07 -7.78 -6.49
N ASP A 35 -8.03 -9.10 -6.44
CA ASP A 35 -6.91 -9.82 -5.84
C ASP A 35 -5.57 -9.53 -6.53
N ASN A 36 -5.58 -9.26 -7.83
CA ASN A 36 -4.37 -9.01 -8.62
C ASN A 36 -4.01 -7.51 -8.73
N TYR A 37 -4.69 -6.65 -7.98
CA TYR A 37 -4.50 -5.21 -8.05
C TYR A 37 -3.71 -4.69 -6.85
N ALA A 38 -2.86 -3.70 -7.08
CA ALA A 38 -2.21 -2.95 -6.02
C ALA A 38 -2.13 -1.48 -6.40
N LEU A 39 -2.30 -0.62 -5.41
CA LEU A 39 -2.12 0.82 -5.56
C LEU A 39 -0.91 1.24 -4.75
N VAL A 40 0.06 1.88 -5.40
CA VAL A 40 1.28 2.34 -4.76
C VAL A 40 1.22 3.85 -4.59
N PHE A 41 1.11 4.30 -3.35
CA PHE A 41 1.23 5.72 -3.03
C PHE A 41 2.71 6.05 -2.89
N VAL A 42 3.14 7.13 -3.55
CA VAL A 42 4.54 7.57 -3.49
C VAL A 42 4.58 8.94 -2.82
N MET A 43 5.30 9.01 -1.69
CA MET A 43 5.52 10.28 -0.99
C MET A 43 6.62 11.06 -1.70
N LYS A 44 6.56 12.39 -1.65
CA LYS A 44 7.65 13.22 -2.19
C LYS A 44 8.95 12.97 -1.46
N LYS A 45 8.85 12.77 -0.14
CA LYS A 45 9.99 12.39 0.69
C LYS A 45 9.51 11.44 1.78
N ALA A 46 10.40 10.61 2.30
CA ALA A 46 10.08 9.69 3.37
C ALA A 46 9.63 10.46 4.62
N GLN A 47 8.52 10.05 5.22
CA GLN A 47 7.91 10.75 6.34
C GLN A 47 6.98 9.84 7.14
N ARG A 48 6.61 10.30 8.33
CA ARG A 48 5.62 9.62 9.15
C ARG A 48 4.25 9.74 8.47
N ILE A 49 3.47 8.67 8.48
CA ILE A 49 2.18 8.60 7.79
C ILE A 49 1.09 8.09 8.72
N SER A 50 -0.09 8.69 8.61
CA SER A 50 -1.33 8.16 9.17
C SER A 50 -2.29 7.85 8.03
N LEU A 51 -2.88 6.67 8.06
CA LEU A 51 -3.82 6.22 7.04
C LEU A 51 -5.18 5.98 7.68
N HIS A 52 -6.23 6.53 7.08
CA HIS A 52 -7.59 6.43 7.59
C HIS A 52 -8.51 5.78 6.56
N MET A 53 -9.41 4.92 7.06
CA MET A 53 -10.37 4.19 6.22
C MET A 53 -11.74 4.85 6.15
N LEU A 54 -11.86 6.08 6.67
CA LEU A 54 -13.12 6.81 6.62
C LEU A 54 -13.58 6.92 5.15
N PHE A 55 -14.81 6.50 4.89
CA PHE A 55 -15.41 6.44 3.55
C PHE A 55 -14.87 5.33 2.64
N VAL A 56 -13.97 4.49 3.09
CA VAL A 56 -13.60 3.29 2.34
C VAL A 56 -14.51 2.15 2.79
N THR A 57 -15.22 1.56 1.86
CA THR A 57 -16.33 0.63 2.15
C THR A 57 -15.92 -0.84 2.21
N TYR A 58 -14.65 -1.14 2.10
CA TYR A 58 -14.14 -2.51 2.12
C TYR A 58 -12.80 -2.56 2.87
N PRO A 59 -12.44 -3.71 3.46
CA PRO A 59 -11.16 -3.83 4.13
C PRO A 59 -10.01 -3.93 3.11
N ILE A 60 -8.85 -3.44 3.51
CA ILE A 60 -7.64 -3.51 2.68
C ILE A 60 -6.44 -3.88 3.54
N ASP A 61 -5.38 -4.32 2.88
CA ASP A 61 -4.06 -4.42 3.51
C ASP A 61 -3.22 -3.22 3.07
N ALA A 62 -2.52 -2.63 4.01
CA ALA A 62 -1.59 -1.54 3.75
C ALA A 62 -0.18 -2.00 4.14
N ILE A 63 0.77 -1.80 3.23
CA ILE A 63 2.16 -2.18 3.42
C ILE A 63 3.00 -0.92 3.31
N PHE A 64 3.71 -0.59 4.38
CA PHE A 64 4.52 0.64 4.46
C PHE A 64 5.97 0.32 4.16
N LEU A 65 6.55 1.02 3.20
CA LEU A 65 7.94 0.83 2.78
C LEU A 65 8.78 2.07 3.02
N ASP A 66 10.07 1.87 3.28
CA ASP A 66 11.04 2.97 3.33
C ASP A 66 11.48 3.35 1.90
N ASP A 67 12.45 4.26 1.79
CA ASP A 67 12.97 4.75 0.51
C ASP A 67 13.77 3.68 -0.26
N LYS A 68 14.13 2.60 0.39
CA LYS A 68 14.82 1.45 -0.23
C LYS A 68 13.84 0.33 -0.58
N LYS A 69 12.54 0.59 -0.48
CA LYS A 69 11.46 -0.36 -0.75
C LYS A 69 11.45 -1.54 0.22
N LYS A 70 11.97 -1.33 1.41
CA LYS A 70 11.96 -2.34 2.48
C LYS A 70 10.71 -2.15 3.34
N VAL A 71 10.04 -3.25 3.67
CA VAL A 71 8.83 -3.22 4.48
C VAL A 71 9.16 -2.79 5.91
N ILE A 72 8.50 -1.73 6.36
CA ILE A 72 8.58 -1.23 7.74
C ILE A 72 7.45 -1.83 8.57
N LYS A 73 6.25 -1.88 8.02
CA LYS A 73 5.06 -2.29 8.73
C LYS A 73 4.02 -2.80 7.75
N THR A 74 3.23 -3.78 8.17
CA THR A 74 2.03 -4.22 7.46
C THR A 74 0.83 -4.04 8.38
N SER A 75 -0.33 -3.74 7.82
CA SER A 75 -1.54 -3.54 8.59
C SER A 75 -2.76 -3.94 7.78
N SER A 76 -3.71 -4.62 8.43
CA SER A 76 -5.00 -4.92 7.82
C SER A 76 -6.02 -3.96 8.39
N LEU A 77 -6.67 -3.19 7.53
CA LEU A 77 -7.57 -2.11 7.92
C LEU A 77 -9.01 -2.47 7.62
N LYS A 78 -9.86 -2.34 8.63
CA LYS A 78 -11.31 -2.58 8.47
C LYS A 78 -11.95 -1.41 7.75
N ALA A 79 -13.00 -1.71 6.97
CA ALA A 79 -13.77 -0.69 6.30
C ALA A 79 -14.34 0.34 7.32
N TRP A 80 -14.37 1.60 6.92
CA TRP A 80 -14.95 2.75 7.64
C TRP A 80 -14.25 3.17 8.91
N ILE A 81 -13.73 2.23 9.70
CA ILE A 81 -13.22 2.52 11.05
C ILE A 81 -11.73 2.23 11.20
N GLY A 82 -11.12 1.59 10.23
CA GLY A 82 -9.70 1.25 10.30
C GLY A 82 -8.82 2.48 10.23
N THR A 83 -7.86 2.59 11.14
CA THR A 83 -6.82 3.60 11.08
C THR A 83 -5.49 2.94 11.37
N CYS A 84 -4.43 3.50 10.80
CA CYS A 84 -3.09 3.00 10.99
C CYS A 84 -2.09 4.14 10.88
N SER A 85 -1.07 4.13 11.72
CA SER A 85 0.03 5.06 11.59
C SER A 85 1.35 4.28 11.56
N CYS A 86 2.35 4.86 10.92
CA CYS A 86 3.69 4.30 10.88
C CYS A 86 4.68 5.36 11.31
N GLU A 87 5.41 5.08 12.39
CA GLU A 87 6.37 6.01 12.97
C GLU A 87 7.67 6.13 12.17
N GLY A 88 7.95 5.16 11.31
CA GLY A 88 9.14 5.18 10.48
C GLY A 88 9.05 6.19 9.34
N LYS A 89 10.12 6.29 8.57
CA LYS A 89 10.17 7.17 7.40
C LYS A 89 9.61 6.42 6.19
N VAL A 90 8.33 6.65 5.92
CA VAL A 90 7.59 5.98 4.86
C VAL A 90 7.75 6.73 3.54
N LYS A 91 8.22 6.05 2.52
CA LYS A 91 8.29 6.57 1.15
C LYS A 91 7.16 6.04 0.29
N TYR A 92 6.75 4.80 0.50
CA TYR A 92 5.71 4.15 -0.29
C TYR A 92 4.69 3.49 0.62
N ILE A 93 3.42 3.55 0.21
CA ILE A 93 2.36 2.75 0.83
C ILE A 93 1.75 1.90 -0.27
N ILE A 94 1.73 0.59 -0.09
CA ILE A 94 1.11 -0.31 -1.06
C ILE A 94 -0.20 -0.79 -0.47
N GLU A 95 -1.30 -0.53 -1.17
CA GLU A 95 -2.63 -1.02 -0.79
C GLU A 95 -3.01 -2.18 -1.68
N THR A 96 -3.40 -3.29 -1.06
CA THR A 96 -3.80 -4.51 -1.74
C THR A 96 -5.13 -5.01 -1.18
N SER A 97 -5.67 -6.05 -1.80
CA SER A 97 -6.84 -6.74 -1.26
C SER A 97 -6.55 -7.26 0.15
N HIS A 98 -7.59 -7.29 0.98
CA HIS A 98 -7.48 -7.75 2.36
C HIS A 98 -6.96 -9.20 2.43
N GLY A 99 -6.00 -9.44 3.31
CA GLY A 99 -5.40 -10.75 3.50
C GLY A 99 -4.22 -11.09 2.61
N LYS A 100 -3.89 -10.21 1.66
CA LYS A 100 -2.80 -10.48 0.71
C LYS A 100 -1.44 -10.58 1.40
N SER A 101 -1.17 -9.71 2.36
CA SER A 101 0.10 -9.72 3.08
C SER A 101 0.30 -11.00 3.88
N GLU A 102 -0.75 -11.48 4.53
CA GLU A 102 -0.70 -12.75 5.27
C GLU A 102 -0.52 -13.94 4.33
N LYS A 103 -1.30 -13.97 3.25
CA LYS A 103 -1.26 -15.04 2.26
C LYS A 103 0.13 -15.20 1.66
N LEU A 104 0.82 -14.10 1.38
CA LEU A 104 2.16 -14.12 0.78
C LEU A 104 3.30 -14.07 1.79
N GLY A 105 2.98 -14.02 3.09
CA GLY A 105 3.99 -13.97 4.14
C GLY A 105 4.79 -12.69 4.14
N ILE A 106 4.20 -11.58 3.73
CA ILE A 106 4.88 -10.28 3.71
C ILE A 106 5.04 -9.77 5.14
N LYS A 107 6.26 -9.42 5.51
CA LYS A 107 6.58 -8.97 6.87
C LYS A 107 7.65 -7.89 6.87
N PRO A 108 7.81 -7.15 7.97
CA PRO A 108 8.88 -6.17 8.09
C PRO A 108 10.25 -6.77 7.75
N GLY A 109 11.04 -6.05 6.99
CA GLY A 109 12.35 -6.49 6.52
C GLY A 109 12.34 -7.05 5.10
N ASP A 110 11.17 -7.44 4.58
CA ASP A 110 11.07 -7.90 3.19
C ASP A 110 11.30 -6.73 2.24
N THR A 111 11.77 -7.01 1.04
CA THR A 111 12.04 -5.98 0.03
C THR A 111 11.10 -6.15 -1.15
N PHE A 112 10.48 -5.04 -1.57
CA PHE A 112 9.66 -5.00 -2.77
C PHE A 112 10.50 -4.64 -4.00
N GLU A 113 10.06 -5.11 -5.15
CA GLU A 113 10.67 -4.82 -6.44
C GLU A 113 9.65 -4.16 -7.35
N PHE A 114 9.88 -2.92 -7.71
CA PHE A 114 9.09 -2.17 -8.68
C PHE A 114 9.84 -0.91 -9.08
N GLU A 115 9.48 -0.35 -10.22
CA GLU A 115 10.00 0.92 -10.67
C GLU A 115 9.04 2.04 -10.27
N ASN A 116 9.56 3.07 -9.59
CA ASN A 116 8.77 4.23 -9.20
C ASN A 116 8.31 4.98 -10.46
N GLN A 117 7.00 5.07 -10.68
CA GLN A 117 6.41 5.73 -11.83
C GLN A 117 6.11 7.21 -11.59
N CYS A 118 6.39 7.73 -10.39
CA CYS A 118 6.20 9.13 -10.05
C CYS A 118 7.48 9.91 -10.26
N HIS A 119 7.35 11.08 -10.85
CA HIS A 119 8.51 11.94 -11.15
C HIS A 119 8.44 13.27 -10.43
#